data_0de4d4b6129346475ed3ef5d1d734927
#
_entry.id   0de4d4b6129346475ed3ef5d1d734927
#
_cell.length_a   1.000
_cell.length_b   1.000
_cell.length_c   1.000
_cell.angle_alpha   90.00
_cell.angle_beta   90.00
_cell.angle_gamma   90.00
#
_symmetry.space_group_name_H-M   'P 1'
#
loop_
_entity.id
_entity.type
_entity.pdbx_description
1 polymer ?
#
loop_
_entity_poly.entity_id
_entity_poly.type
_entity_poly.pdbx_seq_one_letter_code
_entity_poly.pdbx_strand_id
1 'polypeptide(L)'
;GLPQAGKLPAPIFTPSTKAPKGQHDEPINDAQGAAIVGQKLYDQVKAHSLALYQFGHDRAKQAGMILADTKFEFGTDAAGQVYLIDEVLTPDSSRYWPADEYRTGISPPSYDKQFVRDHLLALKWDPKPPGPKLPADVISRTRDKYLAALRNLVG
;
A
#
# COMPACT_ATOMS: atom_id res chain seq x y z
N GLY A 1 2.37 22.81 5.25
CA GLY A 1 2.20 21.37 5.06
C GLY A 1 3.42 20.76 4.37
N LEU A 2 3.52 19.44 4.35
CA LEU A 2 4.59 18.77 3.61
C LEU A 2 4.35 18.92 2.10
N PRO A 3 5.41 19.06 1.30
CA PRO A 3 5.29 19.01 -0.15
C PRO A 3 4.86 17.61 -0.61
N GLN A 4 4.36 17.48 -1.84
CA GLN A 4 4.03 16.19 -2.44
C GLN A 4 5.23 15.24 -2.37
N ALA A 5 4.99 13.97 -2.04
CA ALA A 5 6.03 12.96 -1.80
C ALA A 5 7.08 13.35 -0.73
N GLY A 6 6.79 14.33 0.12
CA GLY A 6 7.67 14.73 1.20
C GLY A 6 7.85 13.60 2.22
N LYS A 7 9.10 13.37 2.65
CA LYS A 7 9.41 12.35 3.66
C LYS A 7 8.89 12.78 5.04
N LEU A 8 8.15 11.89 5.70
CA LEU A 8 7.77 12.05 7.10
C LEU A 8 8.97 11.83 8.03
N PRO A 9 9.02 12.49 9.20
CA PRO A 9 10.09 12.29 10.17
C PRO A 9 10.11 10.87 10.77
N ALA A 10 8.94 10.21 10.83
CA ALA A 10 8.77 8.83 11.27
C ALA A 10 7.59 8.18 10.54
N PRO A 11 7.54 6.83 10.46
CA PRO A 11 6.36 6.12 9.98
C PRO A 11 5.12 6.45 10.82
N ILE A 12 3.98 6.57 10.15
CA ILE A 12 2.69 6.77 10.81
C ILE A 12 1.78 5.57 10.56
N PHE A 13 0.96 5.23 11.54
CA PHE A 13 -0.08 4.22 11.42
C PHE A 13 -1.39 4.91 11.07
N THR A 14 -2.04 4.47 10.00
CA THR A 14 -3.27 5.10 9.46
C THR A 14 -4.33 4.02 9.27
N PRO A 15 -5.05 3.62 10.34
CA PRO A 15 -6.06 2.59 10.28
C PRO A 15 -7.30 3.04 9.50
N SER A 16 -7.99 2.08 8.91
CA SER A 16 -9.31 2.24 8.30
C SER A 16 -10.26 1.14 8.75
N THR A 17 -11.55 1.36 8.60
CA THR A 17 -12.54 0.30 8.75
C THR A 17 -12.39 -0.72 7.63
N LYS A 18 -12.94 -1.93 7.83
CA LYS A 18 -13.17 -2.91 6.77
C LYS A 18 -14.64 -2.82 6.35
N ALA A 19 -14.89 -2.12 5.26
CA ALA A 19 -16.23 -1.91 4.77
C ALA A 19 -16.86 -3.19 4.20
N PRO A 20 -18.19 -3.38 4.27
CA PRO A 20 -18.88 -4.42 3.54
C PRO A 20 -18.65 -4.32 2.03
N LYS A 21 -18.80 -5.43 1.32
CA LYS A 21 -18.65 -5.48 -0.14
C LYS A 21 -19.51 -4.43 -0.83
N GLY A 22 -18.88 -3.59 -1.65
CA GLY A 22 -19.53 -2.50 -2.39
C GLY A 22 -19.50 -1.14 -1.69
N GLN A 23 -18.90 -1.05 -0.51
CA GLN A 23 -18.63 0.21 0.18
C GLN A 23 -17.11 0.45 0.23
N HIS A 24 -16.70 1.65 0.61
CA HIS A 24 -15.30 2.02 0.75
C HIS A 24 -14.87 2.00 2.22
N ASP A 25 -13.63 1.55 2.45
CA ASP A 25 -13.00 1.64 3.76
C ASP A 25 -12.86 3.12 4.16
N GLU A 26 -13.22 3.46 5.40
CA GLU A 26 -13.15 4.82 5.92
C GLU A 26 -11.95 4.96 6.87
N PRO A 27 -11.16 6.05 6.74
CA PRO A 27 -10.07 6.31 7.66
C PRO A 27 -10.64 6.58 9.07
N ILE A 28 -9.98 6.02 10.08
CA ILE A 28 -10.33 6.20 11.49
C ILE A 28 -9.11 6.65 12.29
N ASN A 29 -9.35 7.26 13.45
CA ASN A 29 -8.27 7.58 14.38
C ASN A 29 -8.02 6.45 15.38
N ASP A 30 -6.95 6.59 16.19
CA ASP A 30 -6.53 5.58 17.16
C ASP A 30 -7.65 5.24 18.17
N ALA A 31 -8.38 6.24 18.66
CA ALA A 31 -9.47 6.04 19.63
C ALA A 31 -10.65 5.27 19.01
N GLN A 32 -11.01 5.58 17.77
CA GLN A 32 -12.06 4.86 17.04
C GLN A 32 -11.63 3.42 16.75
N GLY A 33 -10.39 3.18 16.32
CA GLY A 33 -9.87 1.84 16.11
C GLY A 33 -9.88 1.00 17.38
N ALA A 34 -9.40 1.55 18.48
CA ALA A 34 -9.43 0.89 19.79
C ALA A 34 -10.86 0.61 20.29
N ALA A 35 -11.81 1.49 20.02
CA ALA A 35 -13.22 1.28 20.36
C ALA A 35 -13.86 0.14 19.57
N ILE A 36 -13.44 -0.09 18.31
CA ILE A 36 -13.97 -1.15 17.45
C ILE A 36 -13.45 -2.53 17.86
N VAL A 37 -12.13 -2.67 18.06
CA VAL A 37 -11.49 -3.99 18.26
C VAL A 37 -10.99 -4.24 19.69
N GLY A 38 -11.07 -3.25 20.57
CA GLY A 38 -10.49 -3.26 21.91
C GLY A 38 -9.04 -2.80 21.93
N GLN A 39 -8.65 -2.09 22.99
CA GLN A 39 -7.33 -1.46 23.12
C GLN A 39 -6.17 -2.44 22.92
N LYS A 40 -6.23 -3.61 23.58
CA LYS A 40 -5.16 -4.60 23.51
C LYS A 40 -4.89 -5.09 22.08
N LEU A 41 -5.94 -5.43 21.33
CA LEU A 41 -5.81 -5.89 19.95
C LEU A 41 -5.35 -4.75 19.04
N TYR A 42 -5.89 -3.54 19.25
CA TYR A 42 -5.48 -2.36 18.50
C TYR A 42 -3.97 -2.09 18.64
N ASP A 43 -3.45 -2.13 19.87
CA ASP A 43 -2.01 -1.89 20.13
C ASP A 43 -1.13 -2.98 19.50
N GLN A 44 -1.56 -4.24 19.52
CA GLN A 44 -0.85 -5.34 18.85
C GLN A 44 -0.80 -5.13 17.34
N VAL A 45 -1.93 -4.84 16.70
CA VAL A 45 -2.01 -4.61 15.26
C VAL A 45 -1.15 -3.40 14.85
N LYS A 46 -1.19 -2.31 15.62
CA LYS A 46 -0.36 -1.12 15.38
C LYS A 46 1.12 -1.45 15.48
N ALA A 47 1.54 -2.18 16.50
CA ALA A 47 2.93 -2.59 16.69
C ALA A 47 3.41 -3.51 15.55
N HIS A 48 2.61 -4.51 15.16
CA HIS A 48 2.93 -5.40 14.06
C HIS A 48 3.01 -4.65 12.72
N SER A 49 2.07 -3.74 12.46
CA SER A 49 2.08 -2.94 11.22
C SER A 49 3.35 -2.09 11.09
N LEU A 50 3.75 -1.41 12.15
CA LEU A 50 4.97 -0.60 12.15
C LEU A 50 6.24 -1.44 12.01
N ALA A 51 6.29 -2.62 12.65
CA ALA A 51 7.41 -3.55 12.54
C ALA A 51 7.54 -4.12 11.12
N LEU A 52 6.44 -4.55 10.51
CA LEU A 52 6.41 -5.04 9.13
C LEU A 52 6.78 -3.94 8.13
N TYR A 53 6.26 -2.72 8.33
CA TYR A 53 6.65 -1.58 7.50
C TYR A 53 8.15 -1.31 7.60
N GLN A 54 8.71 -1.27 8.80
CA GLN A 54 10.15 -1.04 8.99
C GLN A 54 11.00 -2.12 8.31
N PHE A 55 10.63 -3.39 8.44
CA PHE A 55 11.27 -4.49 7.74
C PHE A 55 11.25 -4.31 6.21
N GLY A 56 10.06 -4.02 5.67
CA GLY A 56 9.89 -3.77 4.23
C GLY A 56 10.65 -2.54 3.74
N HIS A 57 10.65 -1.47 4.54
CA HIS A 57 11.41 -0.25 4.25
C HIS A 57 12.91 -0.51 4.15
N ASP A 58 13.48 -1.24 5.11
CA ASP A 58 14.91 -1.53 5.14
C ASP A 58 15.32 -2.45 3.98
N ARG A 59 14.47 -3.43 3.64
CA ARG A 59 14.69 -4.29 2.48
C ARG A 59 14.60 -3.53 1.17
N ALA A 60 13.59 -2.68 1.00
CA ALA A 60 13.44 -1.82 -0.17
C ALA A 60 14.63 -0.88 -0.35
N LYS A 61 15.11 -0.26 0.74
CA LYS A 61 16.28 0.61 0.73
C LYS A 61 17.53 -0.13 0.24
N GLN A 62 17.77 -1.36 0.67
CA GLN A 62 18.89 -2.20 0.19
C GLN A 62 18.78 -2.50 -1.31
N ALA A 63 17.56 -2.57 -1.81
CA ALA A 63 17.24 -2.80 -3.23
C ALA A 63 17.19 -1.52 -4.08
N GLY A 64 17.63 -0.36 -3.57
CA GLY A 64 17.57 0.91 -4.28
C GLY A 64 16.16 1.47 -4.46
N MET A 65 15.22 1.07 -3.60
CA MET A 65 13.82 1.49 -3.65
C MET A 65 13.38 2.17 -2.36
N ILE A 66 12.33 2.97 -2.46
CA ILE A 66 11.63 3.59 -1.34
C ILE A 66 10.26 2.91 -1.19
N LEU A 67 10.00 2.30 -0.03
CA LEU A 67 8.66 1.91 0.36
C LEU A 67 7.93 3.15 0.93
N ALA A 68 7.03 3.71 0.15
CA ALA A 68 6.32 4.94 0.53
C ALA A 68 5.20 4.65 1.52
N ASP A 69 4.38 3.64 1.24
CA ASP A 69 3.33 3.15 2.11
C ASP A 69 3.00 1.69 1.78
N THR A 70 2.28 1.05 2.69
CA THR A 70 1.77 -0.31 2.51
C THR A 70 0.48 -0.49 3.29
N LYS A 71 -0.38 -1.38 2.81
CA LYS A 71 -1.60 -1.82 3.48
C LYS A 71 -1.40 -3.23 4.03
N PHE A 72 -1.83 -3.44 5.27
CA PHE A 72 -1.92 -4.75 5.91
C PHE A 72 -3.35 -5.02 6.34
N GLU A 73 -3.75 -6.28 6.33
CA GLU A 73 -5.00 -6.73 6.93
C GLU A 73 -4.71 -7.81 7.99
N PHE A 74 -5.37 -7.69 9.14
CA PHE A 74 -5.21 -8.61 10.24
C PHE A 74 -6.56 -9.22 10.62
N GLY A 75 -6.51 -10.45 11.10
CA GLY A 75 -7.66 -11.14 11.67
C GLY A 75 -7.27 -11.85 12.97
N THR A 76 -8.26 -12.32 13.69
CA THR A 76 -8.06 -13.14 14.89
C THR A 76 -8.79 -14.46 14.75
N ASP A 77 -8.22 -15.52 15.32
CA ASP A 77 -8.93 -16.78 15.50
C ASP A 77 -9.83 -16.76 16.76
N ALA A 78 -10.50 -17.87 17.03
CA ALA A 78 -11.38 -18.02 18.19
C ALA A 78 -10.63 -17.94 19.54
N ALA A 79 -9.32 -18.15 19.56
CA ALA A 79 -8.47 -18.00 20.74
C ALA A 79 -7.93 -16.57 20.90
N GLY A 80 -8.23 -15.66 19.96
CA GLY A 80 -7.76 -14.28 19.96
C GLY A 80 -6.33 -14.11 19.46
N GLN A 81 -5.74 -15.13 18.83
CA GLN A 81 -4.43 -15.03 18.18
C GLN A 81 -4.52 -14.18 16.94
N VAL A 82 -3.61 -13.21 16.80
CA VAL A 82 -3.56 -12.29 15.67
C VAL A 82 -2.80 -12.92 14.49
N TYR A 83 -3.39 -12.81 13.30
CA TYR A 83 -2.81 -13.28 12.04
C TYR A 83 -2.78 -12.14 11.02
N LEU A 84 -1.74 -12.09 10.21
CA LEU A 84 -1.71 -11.32 8.97
C LEU A 84 -2.45 -12.15 7.91
N ILE A 85 -3.55 -11.62 7.35
CA ILE A 85 -4.53 -12.41 6.56
C ILE A 85 -4.61 -12.04 5.09
N ASP A 86 -3.86 -11.05 4.66
CA ASP A 86 -3.82 -10.62 3.25
C ASP A 86 -2.39 -10.56 2.76
N GLU A 87 -2.20 -10.30 1.48
CA GLU A 87 -0.88 -10.13 0.89
C GLU A 87 -0.08 -9.04 1.62
N VAL A 88 1.24 -9.19 1.64
CA VAL A 88 2.15 -8.32 2.33
C VAL A 88 3.28 -7.86 1.42
N LEU A 89 3.53 -6.53 1.40
CA LEU A 89 4.71 -5.92 0.78
C LEU A 89 4.85 -6.19 -0.74
N THR A 90 3.77 -6.57 -1.40
CA THR A 90 3.74 -6.69 -2.86
C THR A 90 3.48 -5.33 -3.51
N PRO A 91 3.76 -5.13 -4.80
CA PRO A 91 3.39 -3.91 -5.51
C PRO A 91 1.88 -3.64 -5.58
N ASP A 92 1.03 -4.61 -5.26
CA ASP A 92 -0.42 -4.40 -5.19
C ASP A 92 -0.85 -3.76 -3.85
N SER A 93 -0.28 -4.22 -2.72
CA SER A 93 -0.53 -3.67 -1.38
C SER A 93 0.35 -2.49 -1.00
N SER A 94 1.40 -2.20 -1.78
CA SER A 94 2.47 -1.25 -1.41
C SER A 94 2.88 -0.35 -2.57
N ARG A 95 3.25 0.90 -2.25
CA ARG A 95 3.88 1.79 -3.23
C ARG A 95 5.38 1.79 -3.06
N TYR A 96 6.06 1.32 -4.12
CA TYR A 96 7.51 1.36 -4.24
C TYR A 96 7.92 2.40 -5.28
N TRP A 97 8.88 3.24 -4.94
CA TRP A 97 9.46 4.24 -5.83
C TRP A 97 10.93 3.93 -6.10
N PRO A 98 11.45 4.10 -7.32
CA PRO A 98 12.88 4.10 -7.58
C PRO A 98 13.56 5.20 -6.77
N ALA A 99 14.60 4.86 -6.00
CA ALA A 99 15.26 5.83 -5.12
C ALA A 99 16.04 6.90 -5.91
N ASP A 100 16.58 6.54 -7.06
CA ASP A 100 17.33 7.43 -7.97
C ASP A 100 16.43 8.41 -8.73
N GLU A 101 15.16 8.05 -8.97
CA GLU A 101 14.17 8.90 -9.62
C GLU A 101 13.33 9.72 -8.64
N TYR A 102 13.47 9.46 -7.34
CA TYR A 102 12.68 10.17 -6.31
C TYR A 102 13.04 11.66 -6.25
N ARG A 103 12.00 12.49 -6.29
CA ARG A 103 12.08 13.95 -6.10
C ARG A 103 10.89 14.41 -5.27
N THR A 104 11.14 15.26 -4.28
CA THR A 104 10.08 15.93 -3.52
C THR A 104 9.40 17.00 -4.38
N GLY A 105 8.10 17.16 -4.23
CA GLY A 105 7.28 18.13 -4.96
C GLY A 105 6.62 17.61 -6.23
N ILE A 106 6.92 16.38 -6.63
CA ILE A 106 6.31 15.71 -7.79
C ILE A 106 5.81 14.32 -7.39
N SER A 107 4.95 13.71 -8.23
CA SER A 107 4.58 12.31 -8.07
C SER A 107 5.71 11.43 -8.60
N PRO A 108 6.41 10.64 -7.75
CA PRO A 108 7.45 9.77 -8.23
C PRO A 108 6.90 8.65 -9.12
N PRO A 109 7.71 8.13 -10.07
CA PRO A 109 7.36 6.90 -10.77
C PRO A 109 7.17 5.77 -9.75
N SER A 110 6.23 4.87 -10.02
CA SER A 110 5.90 3.78 -9.10
C SER A 110 5.93 2.42 -9.77
N TYR A 111 6.27 1.38 -8.99
CA TYR A 111 6.19 -0.01 -9.42
C TYR A 111 4.81 -0.63 -9.22
N ASP A 112 3.86 0.13 -8.65
CA ASP A 112 2.51 -0.30 -8.37
C ASP A 112 1.56 -0.14 -9.58
N LYS A 113 0.26 -0.34 -9.32
CA LYS A 113 -0.84 -0.19 -10.28
C LYS A 113 -1.15 1.26 -10.69
N GLN A 114 -0.33 2.24 -10.30
CA GLN A 114 -0.55 3.66 -10.64
C GLN A 114 -0.59 3.87 -12.16
N PHE A 115 0.25 3.14 -12.90
CA PHE A 115 0.24 3.21 -14.37
C PHE A 115 -1.12 2.82 -14.99
N VAL A 116 -1.77 1.79 -14.44
CA VAL A 116 -3.14 1.41 -14.87
C VAL A 116 -4.15 2.46 -14.45
N ARG A 117 -4.04 3.00 -13.23
CA ARG A 117 -4.92 4.08 -12.76
C ARG A 117 -4.82 5.32 -13.63
N ASP A 118 -3.61 5.75 -13.98
CA ASP A 118 -3.38 6.90 -14.84
C ASP A 118 -4.01 6.70 -16.23
N HIS A 119 -3.90 5.49 -16.79
CA HIS A 119 -4.57 5.12 -18.02
C HIS A 119 -6.09 5.22 -17.90
N LEU A 120 -6.68 4.66 -16.85
CA LEU A 120 -8.13 4.71 -16.62
C LEU A 120 -8.63 6.14 -16.38
N LEU A 121 -7.87 6.98 -15.68
CA LEU A 121 -8.17 8.40 -15.50
C LEU A 121 -8.13 9.17 -16.82
N ALA A 122 -7.15 8.89 -17.69
CA ALA A 122 -7.06 9.49 -19.01
C ALA A 122 -8.27 9.14 -19.91
N LEU A 123 -8.84 7.94 -19.73
CA LEU A 123 -10.08 7.52 -20.40
C LEU A 123 -11.33 8.19 -19.85
N LYS A 124 -11.23 8.92 -18.71
CA LYS A 124 -12.40 9.50 -17.98
C LYS A 124 -13.48 8.46 -17.70
N TRP A 125 -13.07 7.20 -17.46
CA TRP A 125 -14.00 6.12 -17.16
C TRP A 125 -14.67 6.33 -15.81
N ASP A 126 -16.01 6.23 -15.76
CA ASP A 126 -16.77 6.14 -14.53
C ASP A 126 -16.52 4.76 -13.88
N PRO A 127 -16.00 4.67 -12.63
CA PRO A 127 -15.59 3.41 -12.01
C PRO A 127 -16.76 2.48 -11.66
N LYS A 128 -17.56 2.15 -12.68
CA LYS A 128 -18.66 1.18 -12.61
C LYS A 128 -18.41 0.02 -13.56
N PRO A 129 -18.79 -1.20 -13.19
CA PRO A 129 -18.75 -2.34 -14.10
C PRO A 129 -19.67 -2.14 -15.35
N PRO A 130 -19.25 -2.67 -16.53
CA PRO A 130 -17.99 -3.37 -16.77
C PRO A 130 -16.82 -2.43 -16.93
N GLY A 131 -15.63 -2.86 -16.44
CA GLY A 131 -14.37 -2.09 -16.65
C GLY A 131 -13.96 -2.10 -18.11
N PRO A 132 -13.23 -1.06 -18.59
CA PRO A 132 -12.72 -1.03 -19.95
C PRO A 132 -11.65 -2.11 -20.14
N LYS A 133 -11.57 -2.65 -21.36
CA LYS A 133 -10.49 -3.56 -21.75
C LYS A 133 -9.18 -2.78 -21.82
N LEU A 134 -8.18 -3.23 -21.09
CA LEU A 134 -6.86 -2.60 -21.12
C LEU A 134 -6.14 -2.92 -22.43
N PRO A 135 -5.47 -1.94 -23.05
CA PRO A 135 -4.58 -2.16 -24.20
C PRO A 135 -3.42 -3.11 -23.85
N ALA A 136 -2.92 -3.84 -24.83
CA ALA A 136 -1.87 -4.82 -24.64
C ALA A 136 -0.55 -4.20 -24.13
N ASP A 137 -0.24 -2.99 -24.56
CA ASP A 137 0.94 -2.25 -24.10
C ASP A 137 0.82 -1.84 -22.62
N VAL A 138 -0.37 -1.43 -22.15
CA VAL A 138 -0.64 -1.14 -20.74
C VAL A 138 -0.44 -2.39 -19.88
N ILE A 139 -0.95 -3.54 -20.33
CA ILE A 139 -0.78 -4.84 -19.67
C ILE A 139 0.71 -5.22 -19.60
N SER A 140 1.42 -5.15 -20.73
CA SER A 140 2.85 -5.50 -20.80
C SER A 140 3.70 -4.62 -19.89
N ARG A 141 3.51 -3.31 -19.93
CA ARG A 141 4.26 -2.36 -19.08
C ARG A 141 3.96 -2.53 -17.61
N THR A 142 2.73 -2.86 -17.23
CA THR A 142 2.37 -3.16 -15.84
C THR A 142 3.07 -4.44 -15.37
N ARG A 143 3.05 -5.51 -16.17
CA ARG A 143 3.78 -6.74 -15.89
C ARG A 143 5.28 -6.48 -15.72
N ASP A 144 5.87 -5.69 -16.60
CA ASP A 144 7.32 -5.41 -16.56
C ASP A 144 7.71 -4.65 -15.27
N LYS A 145 6.84 -3.75 -14.78
CA LYS A 145 7.02 -3.09 -13.48
C LYS A 145 6.98 -4.08 -12.31
N TYR A 146 6.02 -5.01 -12.29
CA TYR A 146 5.95 -6.04 -11.25
C TYR A 146 7.15 -6.97 -11.27
N LEU A 147 7.60 -7.38 -12.45
CA LEU A 147 8.81 -8.19 -12.61
C LEU A 147 10.08 -7.43 -12.18
N ALA A 148 10.15 -6.13 -12.44
CA ALA A 148 11.25 -5.29 -11.97
C ALA A 148 11.26 -5.19 -10.44
N ALA A 149 10.10 -4.95 -9.81
CA ALA A 149 9.99 -4.94 -8.35
C ALA A 149 10.40 -6.28 -7.74
N LEU A 150 9.94 -7.41 -8.31
CA LEU A 150 10.32 -8.74 -7.87
C LEU A 150 11.84 -8.94 -7.92
N ARG A 151 12.47 -8.66 -9.08
CA ARG A 151 13.93 -8.80 -9.25
C ARG A 151 14.72 -7.94 -8.27
N ASN A 152 14.27 -6.71 -8.02
CA ASN A 152 14.96 -5.81 -7.11
C ASN A 152 14.82 -6.23 -5.64
N LEU A 153 13.65 -6.70 -5.22
CA LEU A 153 13.38 -7.06 -3.82
C LEU A 153 13.91 -8.45 -3.44
N VAL A 154 13.87 -9.40 -4.36
CA VAL A 154 14.21 -10.80 -4.05
C VAL A 154 15.62 -11.16 -4.52
N GLY A 155 16.13 -10.50 -5.54
CA GLY A 155 17.48 -10.67 -6.10
C GLY A 155 17.45 -11.51 -7.36
#